data_13c9f97a88c077c38e4fa67a7658bf20
#
_entry.id   13c9f97a88c077c38e4fa67a7658bf20
#
_cell.length_a   1.000
_cell.length_b   1.000
_cell.length_c   1.000
_cell.angle_alpha   90.00
_cell.angle_beta   90.00
_cell.angle_gamma   90.00
#
_symmetry.space_group_name_H-M   'P 1'
#
loop_
_entity.id
_entity.type
_entity.pdbx_description
1 polymer ?
#
loop_
_entity_poly.entity_id
_entity_poly.type
_entity_poly.pdbx_seq_one_letter_code
_entity_poly.pdbx_strand_id
1 'polypeptide(L)'
;MHFTTVTANPCIDRTIQVDSVNLGHSHRIQKTICDFSGKGINVSLALTQLGMPVKSVCLSHSDGEAANFFKQKDMDAELIPVPGNVRINIKLFETSTGCMTEFNEKGTPLERETAADVIRAVKNVLPTTSVLILGGSVPPGFPDDFYYELGKCAQEYDVPFILDASGSLLVNGMEAAPVLIKPNEEEYYATFGVHPSITQEFCASYRQILMEHNIAYGAVSLGEKGALLVTPEAAWYSEPVSVDVKGVQGAGDSMVSGFAYAIAKQCTQGDQLLKTAVSCAHASLELPGTQMCPWQAWKKDSRLHLLSSSVRFSMGQI
;
A
#
# COMPACT_ATOMS: atom_id res chain seq x y z
N MET A 1 16.71 -2.22 12.19
CA MET A 1 15.67 -2.38 11.16
C MET A 1 15.52 -1.03 10.49
N HIS A 2 15.66 -0.97 9.19
CA HIS A 2 15.54 0.25 8.40
C HIS A 2 14.66 -0.09 7.18
N PHE A 3 13.67 0.72 6.87
CA PHE A 3 12.73 0.47 5.79
C PHE A 3 13.04 1.41 4.61
N THR A 4 12.82 0.91 3.41
CA THR A 4 12.90 1.75 2.21
C THR A 4 11.59 1.64 1.45
N THR A 5 11.00 2.76 1.08
CA THR A 5 9.79 2.83 0.24
C THR A 5 10.09 3.50 -1.08
N VAL A 6 9.38 3.10 -2.13
CA VAL A 6 9.48 3.74 -3.45
C VAL A 6 8.14 4.35 -3.83
N THR A 7 8.18 5.64 -4.22
CA THR A 7 7.01 6.34 -4.77
C THR A 7 7.38 6.92 -6.14
N ALA A 8 7.09 6.15 -7.18
CA ALA A 8 7.38 6.53 -8.56
C ALA A 8 6.34 7.48 -9.18
N ASN A 9 5.15 7.60 -8.59
CA ASN A 9 4.09 8.45 -9.11
C ASN A 9 3.33 9.15 -7.97
N PRO A 10 3.99 10.07 -7.24
CA PRO A 10 3.36 10.82 -6.16
C PRO A 10 2.15 11.61 -6.66
N CYS A 11 1.25 11.97 -5.77
CA CYS A 11 0.05 12.74 -6.10
C CYS A 11 -0.30 13.74 -4.99
N ILE A 12 -1.16 14.70 -5.34
CA ILE A 12 -1.97 15.43 -4.37
C ILE A 12 -3.34 14.78 -4.35
N ASP A 13 -3.70 14.13 -3.24
CA ASP A 13 -5.05 13.68 -2.99
C ASP A 13 -5.90 14.87 -2.56
N ARG A 14 -6.80 15.32 -3.44
CA ARG A 14 -7.73 16.41 -3.17
C ARG A 14 -9.11 15.85 -2.86
N THR A 15 -9.45 15.77 -1.58
CA THR A 15 -10.79 15.37 -1.14
C THR A 15 -11.70 16.59 -1.15
N ILE A 16 -12.77 16.54 -1.94
CA ILE A 16 -13.83 17.54 -1.98
C ILE A 16 -15.11 16.95 -1.41
N GLN A 17 -15.73 17.70 -0.50
CA GLN A 17 -16.98 17.30 0.14
C GLN A 17 -18.12 18.14 -0.43
N VAL A 18 -19.17 17.45 -0.88
CA VAL A 18 -20.42 18.05 -1.35
C VAL A 18 -21.61 17.38 -0.65
N ASP A 19 -22.78 17.98 -0.71
CA ASP A 19 -23.99 17.36 -0.18
C ASP A 19 -24.41 16.14 -1.00
N SER A 20 -24.67 16.36 -2.29
CA SER A 20 -25.02 15.33 -3.27
C SER A 20 -24.54 15.72 -4.66
N VAL A 21 -24.36 14.74 -5.55
CA VAL A 21 -23.97 14.98 -6.94
C VAL A 21 -25.14 14.71 -7.88
N ASN A 22 -25.52 15.72 -8.66
CA ASN A 22 -26.47 15.60 -9.75
C ASN A 22 -25.75 15.88 -11.06
N LEU A 23 -25.72 14.91 -11.96
CA LEU A 23 -25.04 15.04 -13.25
C LEU A 23 -25.64 16.21 -14.07
N GLY A 24 -24.75 17.01 -14.65
CA GLY A 24 -25.14 18.17 -15.45
C GLY A 24 -25.44 19.44 -14.64
N HIS A 25 -25.28 19.42 -13.32
CA HIS A 25 -25.52 20.58 -12.46
C HIS A 25 -24.23 21.09 -11.81
N SER A 26 -24.24 22.35 -11.38
CA SER A 26 -23.15 22.96 -10.61
C SER A 26 -23.34 22.68 -9.12
N HIS A 27 -22.26 22.26 -8.45
CA HIS A 27 -22.25 21.97 -7.03
C HIS A 27 -21.34 22.93 -6.27
N ARG A 28 -21.70 23.25 -5.03
CA ARG A 28 -20.84 24.02 -4.13
C ARG A 28 -20.07 23.06 -3.22
N ILE A 29 -18.75 23.21 -3.21
CA ILE A 29 -17.87 22.48 -2.31
C ILE A 29 -18.07 22.99 -0.89
N GLN A 30 -18.35 22.10 0.06
CA GLN A 30 -18.48 22.40 1.48
C GLN A 30 -17.11 22.41 2.17
N LYS A 31 -16.22 21.48 1.80
CA LYS A 31 -14.88 21.34 2.36
C LYS A 31 -13.91 20.81 1.32
N THR A 32 -12.68 21.27 1.39
CA THR A 32 -11.55 20.72 0.61
C THR A 32 -10.41 20.36 1.57
N ILE A 33 -9.83 19.18 1.36
CA ILE A 33 -8.60 18.73 2.03
C ILE A 33 -7.63 18.36 0.92
N CYS A 34 -6.37 18.77 1.04
CA CYS A 34 -5.31 18.42 0.10
C CYS A 34 -4.15 17.80 0.87
N ASP A 35 -3.81 16.57 0.52
CA ASP A 35 -2.72 15.82 1.13
C ASP A 35 -1.73 15.41 0.04
N PHE A 36 -0.44 15.65 0.24
CA PHE A 36 0.60 15.06 -0.60
C PHE A 36 0.71 13.58 -0.26
N SER A 37 0.61 12.73 -1.27
CA SER A 37 0.30 11.32 -1.11
C SER A 37 0.96 10.44 -2.17
N GLY A 38 0.80 9.15 -2.00
CA GLY A 38 1.27 8.06 -2.82
C GLY A 38 1.53 6.85 -1.95
N LYS A 39 1.30 5.61 -2.45
CA LYS A 39 1.39 4.40 -1.61
C LYS A 39 2.70 4.34 -0.78
N GLY A 40 3.86 4.55 -1.41
CA GLY A 40 5.14 4.55 -0.69
C GLY A 40 5.26 5.67 0.35
N ILE A 41 4.74 6.87 0.06
CA ILE A 41 4.71 8.00 1.01
C ILE A 41 3.84 7.67 2.22
N ASN A 42 2.65 7.12 1.99
CA ASN A 42 1.71 6.75 3.05
C ASN A 42 2.30 5.65 3.95
N VAL A 43 2.94 4.64 3.35
CA VAL A 43 3.69 3.61 4.10
C VAL A 43 4.82 4.23 4.91
N SER A 44 5.57 5.19 4.35
CA SER A 44 6.64 5.88 5.07
C SER A 44 6.10 6.66 6.26
N LEU A 45 4.99 7.38 6.09
CA LEU A 45 4.32 8.10 7.19
C LEU A 45 3.92 7.13 8.30
N ALA A 46 3.26 6.01 7.95
CA ALA A 46 2.83 5.02 8.93
C ALA A 46 4.02 4.43 9.70
N LEU A 47 5.06 4.00 9.01
CA LEU A 47 6.27 3.45 9.65
C LEU A 47 7.00 4.48 10.52
N THR A 48 7.09 5.74 10.08
CA THR A 48 7.68 6.82 10.88
C THR A 48 6.87 7.06 12.16
N GLN A 49 5.55 7.04 12.08
CA GLN A 49 4.69 7.16 13.27
C GLN A 49 4.77 5.94 14.19
N LEU A 50 5.10 4.78 13.66
CA LEU A 50 5.46 3.58 14.45
C LEU A 50 6.86 3.69 15.08
N GLY A 51 7.57 4.81 14.89
CA GLY A 51 8.92 5.05 15.41
C GLY A 51 10.01 4.26 14.66
N MET A 52 9.73 3.87 13.42
CA MET A 52 10.69 3.11 12.60
C MET A 52 11.49 4.05 11.69
N PRO A 53 12.80 3.84 11.53
CA PRO A 53 13.59 4.58 10.55
C PRO A 53 13.21 4.15 9.13
N VAL A 54 12.89 5.14 8.29
CA VAL A 54 12.44 4.96 6.91
C VAL A 54 13.23 5.87 5.99
N LYS A 55 13.67 5.34 4.86
CA LYS A 55 14.17 6.09 3.72
C LYS A 55 13.14 6.04 2.60
N SER A 56 12.66 7.19 2.17
CA SER A 56 11.74 7.28 1.03
C SER A 56 12.51 7.62 -0.24
N VAL A 57 12.37 6.81 -1.30
CA VAL A 57 12.82 7.17 -2.64
C VAL A 57 11.61 7.66 -3.42
N CYS A 58 11.61 8.93 -3.83
CA CYS A 58 10.42 9.57 -4.38
C CYS A 58 10.76 10.49 -5.57
N LEU A 59 9.96 10.45 -6.63
CA LEU A 59 10.03 11.46 -7.68
C LEU A 59 9.61 12.82 -7.13
N SER A 60 10.38 13.86 -7.48
CA SER A 60 10.14 15.24 -7.06
C SER A 60 9.96 16.14 -8.28
N HIS A 61 8.72 16.52 -8.53
CA HIS A 61 8.38 17.41 -9.63
C HIS A 61 8.83 18.83 -9.39
N SER A 62 8.88 19.63 -10.45
CA SER A 62 9.38 21.02 -10.43
C SER A 62 8.54 21.97 -9.59
N ASP A 63 7.31 21.60 -9.22
CA ASP A 63 6.45 22.36 -8.31
C ASP A 63 6.94 22.37 -6.85
N GLY A 64 7.87 21.48 -6.50
CA GLY A 64 8.49 21.41 -5.17
C GLY A 64 7.61 20.81 -4.07
N GLU A 65 6.47 20.26 -4.38
CA GLU A 65 5.52 19.69 -3.40
C GLU A 65 6.16 18.56 -2.58
N ALA A 66 6.89 17.63 -3.22
CA ALA A 66 7.59 16.56 -2.55
C ALA A 66 8.63 17.10 -1.55
N ALA A 67 9.48 18.01 -2.00
CA ALA A 67 10.54 18.57 -1.15
C ALA A 67 9.97 19.31 0.07
N ASN A 68 8.92 20.07 -0.12
CA ASN A 68 8.21 20.77 0.95
C ASN A 68 7.60 19.79 1.95
N PHE A 69 6.93 18.74 1.46
CA PHE A 69 6.29 17.72 2.29
C PHE A 69 7.32 16.99 3.18
N PHE A 70 8.37 16.42 2.59
CA PHE A 70 9.39 15.67 3.36
C PHE A 70 10.09 16.54 4.38
N LYS A 71 10.38 17.82 4.05
CA LYS A 71 10.95 18.79 4.98
C LYS A 71 9.99 19.11 6.14
N GLN A 72 8.71 19.34 5.85
CA GLN A 72 7.70 19.66 6.90
C GLN A 72 7.45 18.48 7.84
N LYS A 73 7.55 17.26 7.34
CA LYS A 73 7.34 16.03 8.12
C LYS A 73 8.61 15.52 8.80
N ASP A 74 9.75 16.16 8.58
CA ASP A 74 11.07 15.71 9.07
C ASP A 74 11.37 14.25 8.71
N MET A 75 11.09 13.90 7.46
CA MET A 75 11.24 12.53 6.94
C MET A 75 12.44 12.46 6.02
N ASP A 76 13.23 11.37 6.15
CA ASP A 76 14.38 11.11 5.29
C ASP A 76 13.94 10.65 3.91
N ALA A 77 14.38 11.37 2.87
CA ALA A 77 14.03 11.08 1.48
C ALA A 77 15.19 11.27 0.52
N GLU A 78 15.26 10.38 -0.46
CA GLU A 78 16.03 10.53 -1.69
C GLU A 78 15.06 11.04 -2.76
N LEU A 79 15.19 12.33 -3.10
CA LEU A 79 14.30 12.99 -4.05
C LEU A 79 14.94 13.01 -5.44
N ILE A 80 14.27 12.41 -6.42
CA ILE A 80 14.73 12.35 -7.82
C ILE A 80 14.00 13.44 -8.59
N PRO A 81 14.70 14.51 -9.03
CA PRO A 81 14.07 15.62 -9.71
C PRO A 81 13.55 15.22 -11.10
N VAL A 82 12.30 15.60 -11.38
CA VAL A 82 11.65 15.37 -12.67
C VAL A 82 10.89 16.61 -13.11
N PRO A 83 10.70 16.83 -14.43
CA PRO A 83 9.94 17.95 -14.96
C PRO A 83 8.44 17.83 -14.68
N GLY A 84 7.72 18.94 -14.86
CA GLY A 84 6.26 19.01 -14.75
C GLY A 84 5.76 19.18 -13.33
N ASN A 85 4.48 18.91 -13.14
CA ASN A 85 3.79 19.03 -11.86
C ASN A 85 3.35 17.66 -11.36
N VAL A 86 3.25 17.54 -10.05
CA VAL A 86 2.66 16.36 -9.42
C VAL A 86 1.19 16.21 -9.86
N ARG A 87 0.75 14.98 -10.09
CA ARG A 87 -0.63 14.67 -10.48
C ARG A 87 -1.61 14.94 -9.34
N ILE A 88 -2.87 15.19 -9.68
CA ILE A 88 -3.93 15.40 -8.71
C ILE A 88 -4.94 14.25 -8.83
N ASN A 89 -5.23 13.61 -7.72
CA ASN A 89 -6.36 12.70 -7.60
C ASN A 89 -7.50 13.47 -6.92
N ILE A 90 -8.68 13.46 -7.51
CA ILE A 90 -9.88 14.07 -6.93
C ILE A 90 -10.70 12.96 -6.26
N LYS A 91 -10.97 13.13 -4.97
CA LYS A 91 -11.83 12.26 -4.17
C LYS A 91 -13.08 13.04 -3.81
N LEU A 92 -14.19 12.67 -4.43
CA LEU A 92 -15.48 13.32 -4.24
C LEU A 92 -16.27 12.55 -3.19
N PHE A 93 -16.49 13.17 -2.03
CA PHE A 93 -17.28 12.61 -0.94
C PHE A 93 -18.67 13.23 -0.89
N GLU A 94 -19.70 12.43 -1.04
CA GLU A 94 -21.10 12.83 -0.90
C GLU A 94 -21.58 12.61 0.53
N THR A 95 -21.94 13.68 1.25
CA THR A 95 -22.37 13.58 2.65
C THR A 95 -23.75 12.95 2.81
N SER A 96 -24.64 13.12 1.82
CA SER A 96 -26.00 12.57 1.85
C SER A 96 -26.04 11.04 1.71
N THR A 97 -25.08 10.45 1.00
CA THR A 97 -25.02 9.01 0.73
C THR A 97 -23.88 8.30 1.46
N GLY A 98 -22.85 9.05 1.89
CA GLY A 98 -21.61 8.51 2.42
C GLY A 98 -20.70 7.91 1.33
N CYS A 99 -21.03 8.07 0.05
CA CYS A 99 -20.27 7.52 -1.06
C CYS A 99 -19.02 8.34 -1.38
N MET A 100 -17.94 7.64 -1.76
CA MET A 100 -16.71 8.23 -2.29
C MET A 100 -16.56 7.86 -3.76
N THR A 101 -16.31 8.87 -4.62
CA THR A 101 -15.96 8.67 -6.04
C THR A 101 -14.57 9.22 -6.29
N GLU A 102 -13.71 8.45 -6.96
CA GLU A 102 -12.33 8.86 -7.22
C GLU A 102 -12.07 9.08 -8.70
N PHE A 103 -11.33 10.17 -8.99
CA PHE A 103 -10.82 10.51 -10.32
C PHE A 103 -9.30 10.61 -10.22
N ASN A 104 -8.59 9.64 -10.76
CA ASN A 104 -7.16 9.51 -10.62
C ASN A 104 -6.43 9.90 -11.92
N GLU A 105 -5.60 10.94 -11.87
CA GLU A 105 -4.75 11.32 -13.00
C GLU A 105 -3.63 10.30 -13.20
N LYS A 106 -3.24 10.10 -14.47
CA LYS A 106 -2.12 9.22 -14.82
C LYS A 106 -0.76 9.76 -14.39
N GLY A 107 -0.64 11.08 -14.26
CA GLY A 107 0.62 11.77 -14.00
C GLY A 107 1.31 12.27 -15.27
N THR A 108 2.36 13.05 -15.09
CA THR A 108 3.18 13.59 -16.17
C THR A 108 3.97 12.47 -16.86
N PRO A 109 3.94 12.34 -18.19
CA PRO A 109 4.79 11.40 -18.90
C PRO A 109 6.27 11.70 -18.64
N LEU A 110 7.05 10.66 -18.34
CA LEU A 110 8.49 10.77 -18.07
C LEU A 110 9.27 9.85 -19.00
N GLU A 111 10.53 10.20 -19.23
CA GLU A 111 11.44 9.40 -20.02
C GLU A 111 11.79 8.09 -19.30
N ARG A 112 12.08 7.05 -20.09
CA ARG A 112 12.44 5.72 -19.55
C ARG A 112 13.69 5.76 -18.67
N GLU A 113 14.60 6.67 -18.96
CA GLU A 113 15.84 6.91 -18.21
C GLU A 113 15.57 7.32 -16.78
N THR A 114 14.45 8.00 -16.49
CA THR A 114 14.03 8.33 -15.14
C THR A 114 13.79 7.07 -14.30
N ALA A 115 13.26 6.01 -14.89
CA ALA A 115 13.11 4.73 -14.18
C ALA A 115 14.47 4.16 -13.74
N ALA A 116 15.49 4.27 -14.60
CA ALA A 116 16.86 3.85 -14.26
C ALA A 116 17.47 4.71 -13.12
N ASP A 117 17.14 5.99 -13.04
CA ASP A 117 17.58 6.85 -11.93
C ASP A 117 16.95 6.42 -10.60
N VAL A 118 15.66 6.05 -10.60
CA VAL A 118 14.99 5.48 -9.41
C VAL A 118 15.65 4.16 -9.01
N ILE A 119 15.89 3.25 -9.95
CA ILE A 119 16.55 1.96 -9.69
C ILE A 119 17.95 2.20 -9.08
N ARG A 120 18.71 3.14 -9.59
CA ARG A 120 20.04 3.49 -9.07
C ARG A 120 19.94 4.03 -7.64
N ALA A 121 19.01 4.94 -7.36
CA ALA A 121 18.79 5.47 -6.02
C ALA A 121 18.42 4.36 -5.02
N VAL A 122 17.54 3.43 -5.42
CA VAL A 122 17.18 2.27 -4.60
C VAL A 122 18.40 1.39 -4.34
N LYS A 123 19.20 1.05 -5.36
CA LYS A 123 20.44 0.25 -5.19
C LYS A 123 21.40 0.87 -4.15
N ASN A 124 21.50 2.18 -4.10
CA ASN A 124 22.37 2.88 -3.15
C ASN A 124 21.93 2.71 -1.68
N VAL A 125 20.65 2.53 -1.41
CA VAL A 125 20.10 2.42 -0.04
C VAL A 125 19.88 0.96 0.39
N LEU A 126 19.81 0.00 -0.54
CA LEU A 126 19.60 -1.42 -0.24
C LEU A 126 20.57 -2.01 0.80
N PRO A 127 21.90 -1.67 0.81
CA PRO A 127 22.81 -2.23 1.81
C PRO A 127 22.44 -1.97 3.27
N THR A 128 21.60 -0.98 3.55
CA THR A 128 21.10 -0.65 4.89
C THR A 128 19.62 -0.99 5.10
N THR A 129 18.94 -1.49 4.06
CA THR A 129 17.50 -1.75 4.06
C THR A 129 17.19 -3.13 4.65
N SER A 130 16.25 -3.20 5.58
CA SER A 130 15.75 -4.47 6.13
C SER A 130 14.54 -5.01 5.38
N VAL A 131 13.69 -4.12 4.85
CA VAL A 131 12.54 -4.46 4.00
C VAL A 131 12.37 -3.34 2.99
N LEU A 132 12.25 -3.69 1.71
CA LEU A 132 11.91 -2.77 0.63
C LEU A 132 10.40 -2.84 0.38
N ILE A 133 9.74 -1.68 0.25
CA ILE A 133 8.31 -1.58 -0.04
C ILE A 133 8.13 -0.93 -1.41
N LEU A 134 7.56 -1.67 -2.33
CA LEU A 134 7.24 -1.26 -3.69
C LEU A 134 5.73 -1.21 -3.86
N GLY A 135 5.21 -0.14 -4.46
CA GLY A 135 3.78 -0.07 -4.68
C GLY A 135 3.28 1.20 -5.35
N GLY A 136 2.01 1.12 -5.74
CA GLY A 136 1.32 2.18 -6.46
C GLY A 136 1.50 2.10 -7.98
N SER A 137 0.97 3.11 -8.67
CA SER A 137 1.14 3.28 -10.11
C SER A 137 2.51 3.88 -10.43
N VAL A 138 2.90 3.75 -11.67
CA VAL A 138 4.06 4.44 -12.25
C VAL A 138 3.59 5.51 -13.25
N PRO A 139 4.38 6.55 -13.53
CA PRO A 139 4.01 7.55 -14.52
C PRO A 139 4.05 6.96 -15.93
N PRO A 140 3.28 7.52 -16.88
CA PRO A 140 3.40 7.14 -18.29
C PRO A 140 4.84 7.27 -18.78
N GLY A 141 5.31 6.28 -19.56
CA GLY A 141 6.69 6.18 -20.05
C GLY A 141 7.59 5.25 -19.23
N PHE A 142 7.21 4.92 -18.01
CA PHE A 142 7.91 3.88 -17.25
C PHE A 142 7.57 2.48 -17.81
N PRO A 143 8.54 1.54 -17.79
CA PRO A 143 8.31 0.19 -18.26
C PRO A 143 7.41 -0.61 -17.30
N ASP A 144 6.64 -1.55 -17.84
CA ASP A 144 5.74 -2.42 -17.05
C ASP A 144 6.50 -3.40 -16.13
N ASP A 145 7.80 -3.63 -16.40
CA ASP A 145 8.69 -4.46 -15.60
C ASP A 145 9.45 -3.66 -14.50
N PHE A 146 9.08 -2.40 -14.27
CA PHE A 146 9.76 -1.52 -13.32
C PHE A 146 9.89 -2.13 -11.90
N TYR A 147 8.84 -2.74 -11.38
CA TYR A 147 8.89 -3.38 -10.07
C TYR A 147 9.63 -4.72 -10.09
N TYR A 148 9.64 -5.42 -11.21
CA TYR A 148 10.50 -6.59 -11.40
C TYR A 148 11.98 -6.21 -11.27
N GLU A 149 12.42 -5.18 -11.96
CA GLU A 149 13.80 -4.71 -11.91
C GLU A 149 14.22 -4.28 -10.49
N LEU A 150 13.35 -3.57 -9.75
CA LEU A 150 13.60 -3.21 -8.37
C LEU A 150 13.62 -4.44 -7.44
N GLY A 151 12.75 -5.42 -7.67
CA GLY A 151 12.75 -6.69 -6.95
C GLY A 151 14.03 -7.50 -7.18
N LYS A 152 14.53 -7.54 -8.44
CA LYS A 152 15.82 -8.16 -8.76
C LYS A 152 16.98 -7.47 -8.04
N CYS A 153 16.95 -6.12 -7.96
CA CYS A 153 17.94 -5.40 -7.17
C CYS A 153 17.87 -5.78 -5.68
N ALA A 154 16.66 -5.90 -5.11
CA ALA A 154 16.51 -6.33 -3.71
C ALA A 154 17.08 -7.71 -3.46
N GLN A 155 16.87 -8.66 -4.39
CA GLN A 155 17.46 -10.02 -4.33
C GLN A 155 18.99 -10.03 -4.36
N GLU A 156 19.64 -9.14 -5.11
CA GLU A 156 21.11 -9.02 -5.14
C GLU A 156 21.70 -8.69 -3.75
N TYR A 157 20.91 -8.12 -2.85
CA TYR A 157 21.28 -7.71 -1.48
C TYR A 157 20.61 -8.55 -0.39
N ASP A 158 19.93 -9.65 -0.74
CA ASP A 158 19.14 -10.47 0.19
C ASP A 158 18.10 -9.67 1.01
N VAL A 159 17.55 -8.59 0.41
CA VAL A 159 16.53 -7.74 1.04
C VAL A 159 15.14 -8.24 0.65
N PRO A 160 14.29 -8.68 1.61
CA PRO A 160 12.92 -9.02 1.31
C PRO A 160 12.16 -7.77 0.87
N PHE A 161 11.26 -7.94 -0.12
CA PHE A 161 10.42 -6.82 -0.56
C PHE A 161 8.94 -7.18 -0.58
N ILE A 162 8.11 -6.17 -0.32
CA ILE A 162 6.65 -6.22 -0.40
C ILE A 162 6.23 -5.49 -1.69
N LEU A 163 5.26 -6.08 -2.41
CA LEU A 163 4.71 -5.49 -3.63
C LEU A 163 3.21 -5.23 -3.46
N ASP A 164 2.82 -3.95 -3.49
CA ASP A 164 1.44 -3.47 -3.43
C ASP A 164 1.07 -2.71 -4.71
N ALA A 165 0.92 -3.45 -5.79
CA ALA A 165 0.62 -2.96 -7.14
C ALA A 165 -0.56 -3.71 -7.75
N SER A 166 -0.94 -3.34 -8.97
CA SER A 166 -2.03 -3.96 -9.73
C SER A 166 -1.68 -4.10 -11.22
N GLY A 167 -2.47 -4.93 -11.94
CA GLY A 167 -2.32 -5.13 -13.39
C GLY A 167 -0.93 -5.65 -13.78
N SER A 168 -0.40 -5.15 -14.91
CA SER A 168 0.91 -5.58 -15.44
C SER A 168 2.06 -5.36 -14.46
N LEU A 169 2.03 -4.30 -13.66
CA LEU A 169 3.06 -4.02 -12.65
C LEU A 169 3.11 -5.09 -11.56
N LEU A 170 1.94 -5.61 -11.14
CA LEU A 170 1.87 -6.71 -10.18
C LEU A 170 2.34 -8.01 -10.81
N VAL A 171 1.79 -8.37 -11.98
CA VAL A 171 2.13 -9.62 -12.68
C VAL A 171 3.62 -9.71 -12.96
N ASN A 172 4.21 -8.68 -13.57
CA ASN A 172 5.63 -8.68 -13.86
C ASN A 172 6.49 -8.64 -12.58
N GLY A 173 6.06 -7.87 -11.57
CA GLY A 173 6.79 -7.75 -10.30
C GLY A 173 6.79 -9.05 -9.47
N MET A 174 5.79 -9.92 -9.63
CA MET A 174 5.73 -11.24 -8.99
C MET A 174 6.86 -12.16 -9.46
N GLU A 175 7.37 -12.01 -10.70
CA GLU A 175 8.50 -12.77 -11.24
C GLU A 175 9.81 -12.54 -10.47
N ALA A 176 9.90 -11.46 -9.70
CA ALA A 176 11.02 -11.22 -8.80
C ALA A 176 10.79 -11.79 -7.38
N ALA A 177 9.82 -12.68 -7.20
CA ALA A 177 9.52 -13.37 -5.94
C ALA A 177 9.46 -12.44 -4.71
N PRO A 178 8.52 -11.47 -4.65
CA PRO A 178 8.29 -10.67 -3.45
C PRO A 178 7.99 -11.57 -2.24
N VAL A 179 8.41 -11.17 -1.06
CA VAL A 179 8.05 -11.91 0.15
C VAL A 179 6.55 -11.85 0.43
N LEU A 180 5.91 -10.74 0.03
CA LEU A 180 4.47 -10.52 0.19
C LEU A 180 3.91 -9.68 -0.97
N ILE A 181 2.74 -10.07 -1.48
CA ILE A 181 1.90 -9.25 -2.34
C ILE A 181 0.59 -8.88 -1.63
N LYS A 182 0.07 -7.65 -1.89
CA LYS A 182 -1.17 -7.19 -1.26
C LYS A 182 -2.06 -6.39 -2.21
N PRO A 183 -2.76 -6.97 -3.15
CA PRO A 183 -3.86 -6.29 -3.85
C PRO A 183 -5.07 -6.07 -2.91
N ASN A 184 -5.91 -5.08 -3.21
CA ASN A 184 -7.28 -5.02 -2.70
C ASN A 184 -8.22 -5.86 -3.58
N GLU A 185 -9.52 -5.93 -3.22
CA GLU A 185 -10.52 -6.73 -3.95
C GLU A 185 -10.61 -6.33 -5.44
N GLU A 186 -10.61 -5.01 -5.73
CA GLU A 186 -10.69 -4.49 -7.10
C GLU A 186 -9.38 -4.70 -7.87
N GLU A 187 -8.25 -4.44 -7.25
CA GLU A 187 -6.92 -4.66 -7.83
C GLU A 187 -6.68 -6.15 -8.15
N TYR A 188 -7.14 -7.04 -7.25
CA TYR A 188 -7.07 -8.48 -7.48
C TYR A 188 -7.93 -8.88 -8.68
N TYR A 189 -9.19 -8.44 -8.71
CA TYR A 189 -10.09 -8.72 -9.83
C TYR A 189 -9.56 -8.18 -11.16
N ALA A 190 -9.09 -6.94 -11.17
CA ALA A 190 -8.52 -6.32 -12.37
C ALA A 190 -7.26 -7.04 -12.88
N THR A 191 -6.50 -7.71 -11.99
CA THR A 191 -5.26 -8.41 -12.33
C THR A 191 -5.51 -9.86 -12.77
N PHE A 192 -6.35 -10.59 -12.02
CA PHE A 192 -6.51 -12.04 -12.19
C PHE A 192 -7.88 -12.45 -12.76
N GLY A 193 -8.81 -11.50 -12.94
CA GLY A 193 -10.15 -11.74 -13.51
C GLY A 193 -11.11 -12.51 -12.59
N VAL A 194 -10.74 -12.71 -11.32
CA VAL A 194 -11.53 -13.47 -10.33
C VAL A 194 -11.77 -12.61 -9.10
N HIS A 195 -13.02 -12.57 -8.61
CA HIS A 195 -13.32 -11.88 -7.34
C HIS A 195 -12.78 -12.67 -6.15
N PRO A 196 -12.02 -12.03 -5.25
CA PRO A 196 -11.57 -12.68 -4.03
C PRO A 196 -12.76 -13.10 -3.16
N SER A 197 -12.64 -14.26 -2.53
CA SER A 197 -13.64 -14.77 -1.61
C SER A 197 -12.99 -15.55 -0.45
N ILE A 198 -13.76 -15.73 0.64
CA ILE A 198 -13.27 -16.47 1.83
C ILE A 198 -13.65 -17.96 1.69
N THR A 199 -13.37 -18.54 0.51
CA THR A 199 -13.65 -19.95 0.22
C THR A 199 -12.36 -20.76 0.09
N GLN A 200 -12.45 -22.05 0.34
CA GLN A 200 -11.29 -22.96 0.16
C GLN A 200 -10.80 -22.97 -1.29
N GLU A 201 -11.72 -22.91 -2.26
CA GLU A 201 -11.40 -22.89 -3.69
C GLU A 201 -10.58 -21.66 -4.05
N PHE A 202 -11.01 -20.47 -3.58
CA PHE A 202 -10.23 -19.25 -3.80
C PHE A 202 -8.86 -19.34 -3.15
N CYS A 203 -8.79 -19.76 -1.88
CA CYS A 203 -7.51 -19.90 -1.18
C CYS A 203 -6.57 -20.89 -1.88
N ALA A 204 -7.10 -22.00 -2.40
CA ALA A 204 -6.31 -22.98 -3.15
C ALA A 204 -5.77 -22.41 -4.47
N SER A 205 -6.62 -21.70 -5.23
CA SER A 205 -6.17 -21.02 -6.47
C SER A 205 -5.14 -19.95 -6.20
N TYR A 206 -5.34 -19.12 -5.17
CA TYR A 206 -4.38 -18.08 -4.81
C TYR A 206 -3.06 -18.67 -4.31
N ARG A 207 -3.12 -19.75 -3.50
CA ARG A 207 -1.94 -20.52 -3.10
C ARG A 207 -1.13 -21.00 -4.30
N GLN A 208 -1.78 -21.52 -5.34
CA GLN A 208 -1.09 -21.96 -6.54
C GLN A 208 -0.30 -20.82 -7.19
N ILE A 209 -0.91 -19.63 -7.33
CA ILE A 209 -0.23 -18.43 -7.84
C ILE A 209 1.00 -18.10 -6.99
N LEU A 210 0.87 -18.12 -5.66
CA LEU A 210 1.99 -17.82 -4.76
C LEU A 210 3.14 -18.82 -4.92
N MET A 211 2.81 -20.11 -5.04
CA MET A 211 3.82 -21.17 -5.21
C MET A 211 4.54 -21.08 -6.56
N GLU A 212 3.83 -20.77 -7.64
CA GLU A 212 4.39 -20.59 -8.98
C GLU A 212 5.43 -19.46 -9.03
N HIS A 213 5.26 -18.43 -8.22
CA HIS A 213 6.15 -17.26 -8.16
C HIS A 213 7.07 -17.24 -6.93
N ASN A 214 7.11 -18.31 -6.11
CA ASN A 214 7.92 -18.39 -4.88
C ASN A 214 7.60 -17.26 -3.88
N ILE A 215 6.33 -16.89 -3.76
CA ILE A 215 5.84 -15.84 -2.86
C ILE A 215 5.40 -16.47 -1.53
N ALA A 216 5.95 -15.98 -0.40
CA ALA A 216 5.64 -16.55 0.90
C ALA A 216 4.24 -16.15 1.40
N TYR A 217 3.79 -14.93 1.10
CA TYR A 217 2.55 -14.37 1.63
C TYR A 217 1.74 -13.66 0.54
N GLY A 218 0.47 -14.02 0.42
CA GLY A 218 -0.50 -13.29 -0.40
C GLY A 218 -1.60 -12.72 0.49
N ALA A 219 -1.66 -11.41 0.63
CA ALA A 219 -2.73 -10.74 1.36
C ALA A 219 -3.75 -10.13 0.40
N VAL A 220 -5.03 -10.12 0.79
CA VAL A 220 -6.08 -9.37 0.08
C VAL A 220 -6.88 -8.56 1.09
N SER A 221 -6.93 -7.25 0.90
CA SER A 221 -7.84 -6.40 1.67
C SER A 221 -9.23 -6.38 1.00
N LEU A 222 -10.26 -6.70 1.78
CA LEU A 222 -11.64 -6.89 1.31
C LEU A 222 -12.56 -5.74 1.78
N GLY A 223 -12.00 -4.59 2.13
CA GLY A 223 -12.75 -3.43 2.63
C GLY A 223 -13.53 -3.78 3.89
N GLU A 224 -14.83 -3.50 3.86
CA GLU A 224 -15.75 -3.79 4.97
C GLU A 224 -15.93 -5.29 5.26
N LYS A 225 -15.42 -6.16 4.40
CA LYS A 225 -15.45 -7.61 4.58
C LYS A 225 -14.20 -8.15 5.28
N GLY A 226 -13.27 -7.28 5.72
CA GLY A 226 -12.07 -7.69 6.43
C GLY A 226 -10.85 -7.93 5.54
N ALA A 227 -10.04 -8.93 5.86
CA ALA A 227 -8.81 -9.22 5.15
C ALA A 227 -8.44 -10.71 5.17
N LEU A 228 -7.82 -11.17 4.09
CA LEU A 228 -7.35 -12.54 3.90
C LEU A 228 -5.83 -12.56 3.78
N LEU A 229 -5.20 -13.56 4.37
CA LEU A 229 -3.79 -13.89 4.17
C LEU A 229 -3.68 -15.35 3.77
N VAL A 230 -2.99 -15.63 2.67
CA VAL A 230 -2.75 -16.98 2.15
C VAL A 230 -1.24 -17.23 2.11
N THR A 231 -0.83 -18.43 2.49
CA THR A 231 0.53 -18.94 2.35
C THR A 231 0.51 -20.29 1.63
N PRO A 232 1.65 -20.85 1.27
CA PRO A 232 1.72 -22.22 0.76
C PRO A 232 1.09 -23.29 1.69
N GLU A 233 1.04 -23.05 3.01
CA GLU A 233 0.60 -24.06 4.01
C GLU A 233 -0.79 -23.80 4.57
N ALA A 234 -1.23 -22.55 4.62
CA ALA A 234 -2.46 -22.19 5.30
C ALA A 234 -3.07 -20.86 4.82
N ALA A 235 -4.30 -20.60 5.21
CA ALA A 235 -4.95 -19.30 5.03
C ALA A 235 -5.56 -18.82 6.35
N TRP A 236 -5.56 -17.50 6.55
CA TRP A 236 -6.15 -16.83 7.71
C TRP A 236 -7.05 -15.72 7.23
N TYR A 237 -8.17 -15.58 7.88
CA TYR A 237 -9.12 -14.52 7.63
C TYR A 237 -9.29 -13.68 8.90
N SER A 238 -9.23 -12.38 8.75
CA SER A 238 -9.61 -11.42 9.78
C SER A 238 -10.97 -10.85 9.45
N GLU A 239 -11.94 -11.08 10.34
CA GLU A 239 -13.24 -10.44 10.25
C GLU A 239 -13.12 -8.91 10.36
N PRO A 240 -14.06 -8.16 9.76
CA PRO A 240 -14.10 -6.72 9.93
C PRO A 240 -14.35 -6.35 11.39
N VAL A 241 -13.67 -5.33 11.86
CA VAL A 241 -13.91 -4.77 13.20
C VAL A 241 -14.73 -3.49 13.04
N SER A 242 -15.78 -3.36 13.85
CA SER A 242 -16.55 -2.11 13.91
C SER A 242 -15.67 -1.00 14.48
N VAL A 243 -15.34 -0.02 13.65
CA VAL A 243 -14.59 1.19 14.02
C VAL A 243 -15.39 2.43 13.66
N ASP A 244 -15.17 3.51 14.37
CA ASP A 244 -15.72 4.83 14.02
C ASP A 244 -14.88 5.40 12.84
N VAL A 245 -15.31 5.07 11.62
CA VAL A 245 -14.59 5.42 10.39
C VAL A 245 -14.64 6.93 10.17
N LYS A 246 -13.49 7.59 10.30
CA LYS A 246 -13.30 9.03 10.02
C LYS A 246 -12.62 9.28 8.68
N GLY A 247 -11.93 8.28 8.16
CA GLY A 247 -11.29 8.32 6.84
C GLY A 247 -10.94 6.91 6.38
N VAL A 248 -11.18 6.60 5.12
CA VAL A 248 -10.85 5.29 4.52
C VAL A 248 -9.49 5.30 3.82
N GLN A 249 -8.90 6.50 3.68
CA GLN A 249 -7.66 6.68 2.94
C GLN A 249 -6.46 6.15 3.73
N GLY A 250 -5.55 5.47 3.03
CA GLY A 250 -4.32 4.97 3.62
C GLY A 250 -4.47 3.73 4.51
N ALA A 251 -5.69 3.18 4.68
CA ALA A 251 -5.88 1.93 5.44
C ALA A 251 -5.11 0.75 4.82
N GLY A 252 -5.13 0.63 3.49
CA GLY A 252 -4.33 -0.35 2.75
C GLY A 252 -2.83 -0.14 2.93
N ASP A 253 -2.37 1.11 2.89
CA ASP A 253 -0.96 1.48 3.07
C ASP A 253 -0.51 1.24 4.53
N SER A 254 -1.40 1.53 5.50
CA SER A 254 -1.17 1.19 6.91
C SER A 254 -1.08 -0.32 7.13
N MET A 255 -1.88 -1.11 6.41
CA MET A 255 -1.81 -2.57 6.42
C MET A 255 -0.45 -3.06 5.90
N VAL A 256 0.05 -2.49 4.79
CA VAL A 256 1.40 -2.76 4.27
C VAL A 256 2.47 -2.44 5.29
N SER A 257 2.34 -1.32 6.01
CA SER A 257 3.27 -0.92 7.07
C SER A 257 3.32 -1.94 8.21
N GLY A 258 2.16 -2.46 8.61
CA GLY A 258 2.05 -3.53 9.61
C GLY A 258 2.72 -4.83 9.15
N PHE A 259 2.51 -5.24 7.89
CA PHE A 259 3.22 -6.38 7.31
C PHE A 259 4.73 -6.15 7.27
N ALA A 260 5.18 -4.99 6.79
CA ALA A 260 6.59 -4.64 6.72
C ALA A 260 7.25 -4.72 8.10
N TYR A 261 6.59 -4.16 9.13
CA TYR A 261 7.06 -4.24 10.51
C TYR A 261 7.18 -5.69 11.00
N ALA A 262 6.15 -6.52 10.79
CA ALA A 262 6.14 -7.91 11.22
C ALA A 262 7.23 -8.76 10.50
N ILE A 263 7.40 -8.57 9.18
CA ILE A 263 8.44 -9.22 8.39
C ILE A 263 9.84 -8.82 8.88
N ALA A 264 10.08 -7.53 9.13
CA ALA A 264 11.34 -7.05 9.68
C ALA A 264 11.64 -7.59 11.09
N LYS A 265 10.60 -7.96 11.86
CA LYS A 265 10.70 -8.68 13.15
C LYS A 265 10.85 -10.18 13.00
N GLN A 266 10.98 -10.67 11.77
CA GLN A 266 11.08 -12.11 11.46
C GLN A 266 9.87 -12.90 11.98
N CYS A 267 8.70 -12.30 12.00
CA CYS A 267 7.46 -12.99 12.31
C CYS A 267 7.11 -13.94 11.17
N THR A 268 7.04 -15.23 11.45
CA THR A 268 6.68 -16.28 10.47
C THR A 268 5.27 -16.82 10.67
N GLN A 269 4.61 -16.45 11.74
CA GLN A 269 3.25 -16.91 12.06
C GLN A 269 2.22 -16.06 11.30
N GLY A 270 1.49 -16.67 10.37
CA GLY A 270 0.55 -15.97 9.50
C GLY A 270 -0.57 -15.24 10.23
N ASP A 271 -1.08 -15.81 11.35
CA ASP A 271 -2.06 -15.13 12.19
C ASP A 271 -1.51 -13.85 12.84
N GLN A 272 -0.27 -13.87 13.31
CA GLN A 272 0.38 -12.71 13.90
C GLN A 272 0.71 -11.64 12.85
N LEU A 273 1.13 -12.07 11.66
CA LEU A 273 1.33 -11.19 10.51
C LEU A 273 0.04 -10.46 10.15
N LEU A 274 -1.06 -11.20 9.95
CA LEU A 274 -2.35 -10.63 9.58
C LEU A 274 -2.89 -9.70 10.69
N LYS A 275 -2.82 -10.13 11.96
CA LYS A 275 -3.25 -9.30 13.10
C LYS A 275 -2.50 -7.98 13.16
N THR A 276 -1.18 -8.00 13.02
CA THR A 276 -0.36 -6.78 13.03
C THR A 276 -0.78 -5.84 11.90
N ALA A 277 -0.93 -6.35 10.70
CA ALA A 277 -1.30 -5.57 9.52
C ALA A 277 -2.70 -4.96 9.63
N VAL A 278 -3.69 -5.77 10.03
CA VAL A 278 -5.09 -5.32 10.19
C VAL A 278 -5.21 -4.30 11.32
N SER A 279 -4.46 -4.45 12.41
CA SER A 279 -4.47 -3.46 13.51
C SER A 279 -3.94 -2.10 13.07
N CYS A 280 -2.90 -2.06 12.22
CA CYS A 280 -2.41 -0.81 11.64
C CYS A 280 -3.48 -0.16 10.74
N ALA A 281 -4.17 -0.96 9.91
CA ALA A 281 -5.25 -0.49 9.05
C ALA A 281 -6.42 0.10 9.86
N HIS A 282 -6.92 -0.62 10.87
CA HIS A 282 -8.03 -0.17 11.71
C HIS A 282 -7.70 1.13 12.45
N ALA A 283 -6.51 1.22 13.02
CA ALA A 283 -6.10 2.41 13.73
C ALA A 283 -5.99 3.65 12.82
N SER A 284 -5.72 3.48 11.52
CA SER A 284 -5.77 4.58 10.56
C SER A 284 -7.19 4.99 10.17
N LEU A 285 -8.15 4.06 10.13
CA LEU A 285 -9.56 4.36 9.82
C LEU A 285 -10.20 5.31 10.82
N GLU A 286 -9.74 5.35 12.06
CA GLU A 286 -10.23 6.26 13.12
C GLU A 286 -9.67 7.68 12.99
N LEU A 287 -8.80 7.96 12.02
CA LEU A 287 -8.18 9.26 11.79
C LEU A 287 -8.71 9.91 10.51
N PRO A 288 -8.85 11.24 10.48
CA PRO A 288 -9.33 11.94 9.28
C PRO A 288 -8.23 12.02 8.20
N GLY A 289 -8.64 11.94 6.93
CA GLY A 289 -7.76 12.05 5.76
C GLY A 289 -6.75 10.91 5.66
N THR A 290 -5.53 11.21 5.26
CA THR A 290 -4.40 10.27 5.14
C THR A 290 -3.55 10.20 6.41
N GLN A 291 -4.10 10.56 7.57
CA GLN A 291 -3.37 10.47 8.84
C GLN A 291 -3.18 8.99 9.22
N MET A 292 -1.93 8.65 9.57
CA MET A 292 -1.57 7.30 9.96
C MET A 292 -1.57 7.16 11.49
N CYS A 293 -1.82 5.95 11.99
CA CYS A 293 -1.94 5.70 13.42
C CYS A 293 -0.61 5.89 14.15
N PRO A 294 -0.56 6.73 15.20
CA PRO A 294 0.61 6.82 16.05
C PRO A 294 0.81 5.53 16.88
N TRP A 295 2.07 5.14 17.08
CA TRP A 295 2.49 3.97 17.84
C TRP A 295 1.75 3.75 19.19
N GLN A 296 1.43 4.84 19.88
CA GLN A 296 0.73 4.78 21.17
C GLN A 296 -0.71 4.30 21.04
N ALA A 297 -1.41 4.65 19.96
CA ALA A 297 -2.77 4.18 19.71
C ALA A 297 -2.78 2.70 19.29
N TRP A 298 -1.80 2.28 18.47
CA TRP A 298 -1.61 0.88 18.10
C TRP A 298 -1.32 -0.03 19.31
N LYS A 299 -0.40 0.38 20.22
CA LYS A 299 -0.13 -0.38 21.46
C LYS A 299 -1.30 -0.43 22.45
N LYS A 300 -2.14 0.60 22.47
CA LYS A 300 -3.31 0.69 23.36
C LYS A 300 -4.54 0.01 22.78
N ASP A 301 -4.50 -0.41 21.52
CA ASP A 301 -5.62 -1.10 20.91
C ASP A 301 -5.78 -2.49 21.55
N SER A 302 -6.58 -2.54 22.62
CA SER A 302 -6.98 -3.79 23.29
C SER A 302 -7.71 -4.75 22.36
N ARG A 303 -8.15 -4.28 21.18
CA ARG A 303 -8.73 -5.09 20.11
C ARG A 303 -7.69 -6.02 19.44
N LEU A 304 -6.38 -5.78 19.63
CA LEU A 304 -5.34 -6.78 19.35
C LEU A 304 -5.61 -8.12 20.04
N HIS A 305 -6.27 -8.11 21.20
CA HIS A 305 -6.70 -9.30 21.91
C HIS A 305 -8.05 -9.87 21.42
N LEU A 306 -8.87 -9.05 20.75
CA LEU A 306 -10.19 -9.43 20.22
C LEU A 306 -10.13 -10.03 18.81
N LEU A 307 -9.03 -9.85 18.07
CA LEU A 307 -8.78 -10.53 16.80
C LEU A 307 -8.45 -12.03 16.99
N SER A 308 -8.97 -12.65 18.06
CA SER A 308 -8.79 -14.06 18.36
C SER A 308 -9.53 -15.01 17.40
N SER A 309 -10.30 -14.48 16.45
CA SER A 309 -11.03 -15.27 15.45
C SER A 309 -10.39 -15.24 14.07
N SER A 310 -9.05 -15.36 13.95
CA SER A 310 -8.49 -15.78 12.68
C SER A 310 -8.87 -17.25 12.47
N VAL A 311 -9.84 -17.49 11.59
CA VAL A 311 -10.19 -18.85 11.21
C VAL A 311 -9.04 -19.41 10.38
N ARG A 312 -8.32 -20.38 10.93
CA ARG A 312 -7.34 -21.13 10.18
C ARG A 312 -8.07 -22.18 9.33
N PHE A 313 -8.01 -22.02 8.03
CA PHE A 313 -8.39 -23.07 7.12
C PHE A 313 -7.18 -24.01 6.98
N SER A 314 -7.24 -25.21 7.56
CA SER A 314 -6.26 -26.26 7.21
C SER A 314 -6.53 -26.65 5.78
N MET A 315 -5.62 -26.33 4.88
CA MET A 315 -5.65 -26.83 3.51
C MET A 315 -5.27 -28.29 3.59
N GLY A 316 -6.26 -29.18 3.50
CA GLY A 316 -6.05 -30.62 3.41
C GLY A 316 -5.08 -30.90 2.26
N GLN A 317 -4.26 -31.93 2.44
CA GLN A 317 -3.43 -32.47 1.37
C GLN A 317 -4.34 -32.78 0.17
N ILE A 318 -4.11 -32.09 -0.96
CA ILE A 318 -4.63 -32.44 -2.27
C ILE A 318 -3.72 -33.51 -2.83
#